data_ab4d3aba5ae0493e68841cf5931f94b9
#
_entry.id   ab4d3aba5ae0493e68841cf5931f94b9
#
_cell.length_a   1.000
_cell.length_b   1.000
_cell.length_c   1.000
_cell.angle_alpha   90.00
_cell.angle_beta   90.00
_cell.angle_gamma   90.00
#
_symmetry.space_group_name_H-M   'P 1'
#
loop_
_entity.id
_entity.type
_entity.pdbx_description
1 polymer ?
#
loop_
_entity_poly.entity_id
_entity_poly.type
_entity_poly.pdbx_seq_one_letter_code
_entity_poly.pdbx_strand_id
1 'polypeptide(L)'
;VTKHIFVTGGVASSIGKGLTAASIGRLLKTRGLRVTLQKLDPYINVDPGTMNPSQHGEVFVTEDGGETDLDLGHYERFIDENLHRDSSVTTGSIYSAVLTKERRGDYLGDTVQVIPHITNEIKERIRRLATDDVDVVITEVGGTVGDIEILPFLDAIRQFRNDVGRTNVAYVHVTLVPYLGPSGEQKTKPTQHSVTELRARGIQPDTIVCRSDRPISLGVKRKISLLCDVPEKAVVSAVDARNLYEIPLVLHEEGLDTYLCELLHLDGHPPDLSGWERLVQRVEAATRPVRIGLVGKYALPDAYLSVVEALRHGGFANGACVEIDFIDAGEVEGLLAESHLRDLDGIVIPGGFGPRAIEGKVTAAGYAREHQIPCLGLCLGLQTMVIDFARNVCGMAGANSSEFDPDSPYPVIDLMDEQREVVDFGGTQRLGLYPARLVAGSQVAAAYGEPLVYERHRHRYEFNPRFRRRLEECGLRPVGTSPDDRLVEFVELEGHPFWIGTQAHPEFKSRPDRPHPLFKAFVAAALSRAEGRAPHLLQLDTSDL
;
A
#
# COMPACT_ATOMS: atom_id res chain seq x y z
N VAL A 1 -25.71 -6.53 -15.05
CA VAL A 1 -25.39 -5.08 -14.97
C VAL A 1 -24.57 -4.86 -13.71
N THR A 2 -23.38 -4.34 -13.87
CA THR A 2 -22.46 -4.02 -12.76
C THR A 2 -23.10 -3.02 -11.79
N LYS A 3 -22.94 -3.27 -10.49
CA LYS A 3 -23.41 -2.39 -9.42
C LYS A 3 -22.28 -1.47 -8.95
N HIS A 4 -22.64 -0.30 -8.44
CA HIS A 4 -21.66 0.70 -8.00
C HIS A 4 -21.93 1.14 -6.56
N ILE A 5 -20.90 1.12 -5.74
CA ILE A 5 -20.94 1.63 -4.36
C ILE A 5 -19.97 2.79 -4.27
N PHE A 6 -20.48 3.98 -3.97
CA PHE A 6 -19.66 5.16 -3.75
C PHE A 6 -19.48 5.40 -2.26
N VAL A 7 -18.22 5.41 -1.81
CA VAL A 7 -17.87 5.67 -0.42
C VAL A 7 -17.37 7.11 -0.29
N THR A 8 -18.14 7.94 0.38
CA THR A 8 -17.80 9.34 0.69
C THR A 8 -17.51 9.51 2.17
N GLY A 9 -16.87 10.59 2.55
CA GLY A 9 -16.63 10.88 3.97
C GLY A 9 -16.73 12.36 4.29
N GLY A 10 -17.04 12.66 5.53
CA GLY A 10 -17.11 14.01 6.03
C GLY A 10 -16.56 14.14 7.43
N VAL A 11 -16.61 15.35 7.98
CA VAL A 11 -16.13 15.74 9.30
C VAL A 11 -14.61 15.91 9.37
N ALA A 12 -13.80 14.91 8.95
CA ALA A 12 -12.35 14.95 9.05
C ALA A 12 -11.69 14.10 7.95
N SER A 13 -10.45 14.43 7.61
CA SER A 13 -9.54 13.55 6.86
C SER A 13 -9.22 12.30 7.68
N SER A 14 -8.73 11.25 7.03
CA SER A 14 -8.34 9.98 7.68
C SER A 14 -9.45 9.31 8.51
N ILE A 15 -10.71 9.56 8.16
CA ILE A 15 -11.88 9.01 8.87
C ILE A 15 -12.08 7.50 8.63
N GLY A 16 -11.28 6.89 7.77
CA GLY A 16 -11.31 5.47 7.47
C GLY A 16 -12.19 5.08 6.27
N LYS A 17 -12.36 5.97 5.29
CA LYS A 17 -13.05 5.66 4.02
C LYS A 17 -12.42 4.48 3.30
N GLY A 18 -11.08 4.47 3.15
CA GLY A 18 -10.34 3.41 2.45
C GLY A 18 -10.54 2.05 3.09
N LEU A 19 -10.39 1.96 4.41
CA LEU A 19 -10.64 0.71 5.15
C LEU A 19 -12.10 0.27 5.10
N THR A 20 -13.05 1.23 5.10
CA THR A 20 -14.48 0.90 4.93
C THR A 20 -14.74 0.35 3.52
N ALA A 21 -14.22 1.00 2.48
CA ALA A 21 -14.36 0.52 1.10
C ALA A 21 -13.72 -0.87 0.90
N ALA A 22 -12.50 -1.06 1.41
CA ALA A 22 -11.79 -2.34 1.37
C ALA A 22 -12.56 -3.44 2.11
N SER A 23 -13.13 -3.13 3.28
CA SER A 23 -13.92 -4.06 4.09
C SER A 23 -15.23 -4.44 3.40
N ILE A 24 -15.94 -3.49 2.78
CA ILE A 24 -17.12 -3.79 1.95
C ILE A 24 -16.70 -4.72 0.81
N GLY A 25 -15.60 -4.42 0.12
CA GLY A 25 -15.06 -5.26 -0.95
C GLY A 25 -14.80 -6.70 -0.48
N ARG A 26 -14.16 -6.86 0.67
CA ARG A 26 -13.92 -8.18 1.28
C ARG A 26 -15.21 -8.92 1.58
N LEU A 27 -16.17 -8.26 2.21
CA LEU A 27 -17.45 -8.87 2.58
C LEU A 27 -18.25 -9.32 1.34
N LEU A 28 -18.32 -8.48 0.31
CA LEU A 28 -19.00 -8.85 -0.93
C LEU A 28 -18.29 -10.01 -1.65
N LYS A 29 -16.96 -10.05 -1.61
CA LYS A 29 -16.17 -11.14 -2.17
C LYS A 29 -16.43 -12.47 -1.45
N THR A 30 -16.61 -12.46 -0.12
CA THR A 30 -16.95 -13.67 0.65
C THR A 30 -18.35 -14.20 0.32
N ARG A 31 -19.19 -13.42 -0.33
CA ARG A 31 -20.50 -13.80 -0.88
C ARG A 31 -20.42 -14.36 -2.31
N GLY A 32 -19.20 -14.51 -2.86
CA GLY A 32 -18.97 -15.02 -4.21
C GLY A 32 -19.10 -13.96 -5.31
N LEU A 33 -19.19 -12.67 -4.97
CA LEU A 33 -19.25 -11.58 -5.93
C LEU A 33 -17.86 -11.18 -6.41
N ARG A 34 -17.72 -10.84 -7.69
CA ARG A 34 -16.50 -10.32 -8.30
C ARG A 34 -16.46 -8.81 -8.09
N VAL A 35 -15.49 -8.35 -7.33
CA VAL A 35 -15.41 -6.96 -6.84
C VAL A 35 -14.10 -6.31 -7.27
N THR A 36 -14.16 -5.06 -7.72
CA THR A 36 -12.99 -4.21 -7.90
C THR A 36 -13.18 -2.89 -7.17
N LEU A 37 -12.06 -2.22 -6.86
CA LEU A 37 -12.08 -0.94 -6.16
C LEU A 37 -11.40 0.17 -6.98
N GLN A 38 -11.84 1.40 -6.74
CA GLN A 38 -11.30 2.60 -7.35
C GLN A 38 -11.17 3.71 -6.31
N LYS A 39 -10.12 4.51 -6.44
CA LYS A 39 -9.88 5.73 -5.68
C LYS A 39 -10.01 6.95 -6.59
N LEU A 40 -10.79 7.93 -6.17
CA LEU A 40 -10.85 9.26 -6.78
C LEU A 40 -10.18 10.26 -5.85
N ASP A 41 -9.03 10.81 -6.22
CA ASP A 41 -8.26 11.73 -5.40
C ASP A 41 -8.40 13.18 -5.89
N PRO A 42 -8.75 14.14 -5.02
CA PRO A 42 -9.04 15.51 -5.42
C PRO A 42 -7.81 16.38 -5.67
N TYR A 43 -6.60 15.91 -5.46
CA TYR A 43 -5.40 16.69 -5.73
C TYR A 43 -5.12 16.86 -7.23
N ILE A 44 -4.40 17.95 -7.58
CA ILE A 44 -4.13 18.36 -8.97
C ILE A 44 -2.89 17.66 -9.57
N ASN A 45 -2.15 16.88 -8.81
CA ASN A 45 -1.10 16.04 -9.35
C ASN A 45 -1.69 15.03 -10.33
N VAL A 46 -1.00 14.78 -11.45
CA VAL A 46 -1.44 13.78 -12.44
C VAL A 46 -1.44 12.39 -11.85
N ASP A 47 -0.42 12.09 -11.05
CA ASP A 47 -0.28 10.91 -10.21
C ASP A 47 0.55 11.27 -8.96
N PRO A 48 0.64 10.38 -7.94
CA PRO A 48 1.44 10.66 -6.74
C PRO A 48 2.95 10.43 -6.92
N GLY A 49 3.44 10.06 -8.09
CA GLY A 49 4.84 9.64 -8.31
C GLY A 49 5.89 10.69 -7.94
N THR A 50 5.55 11.99 -7.98
CA THR A 50 6.44 13.09 -7.59
C THR A 50 6.11 13.68 -6.21
N MET A 51 5.12 13.14 -5.50
CA MET A 51 4.70 13.64 -4.20
C MET A 51 5.68 13.23 -3.08
N ASN A 52 5.74 14.07 -2.04
CA ASN A 52 6.57 13.79 -0.88
C ASN A 52 5.87 12.77 0.05
N PRO A 53 6.48 11.61 0.32
CA PRO A 53 5.89 10.60 1.21
C PRO A 53 5.59 11.08 2.63
N SER A 54 6.29 12.12 3.12
CA SER A 54 5.98 12.69 4.44
C SER A 54 4.65 13.45 4.51
N GLN A 55 4.09 13.84 3.36
CA GLN A 55 2.83 14.57 3.27
C GLN A 55 1.66 13.70 2.83
N HIS A 56 1.92 12.73 1.95
CA HIS A 56 0.88 11.92 1.30
C HIS A 56 0.98 10.42 1.57
N GLY A 57 2.01 9.99 2.32
CA GLY A 57 2.29 8.58 2.52
C GLY A 57 3.05 7.95 1.34
N GLU A 58 3.16 6.64 1.35
CA GLU A 58 3.87 5.90 0.30
C GLU A 58 3.18 6.02 -1.06
N VAL A 59 3.97 5.93 -2.12
CA VAL A 59 3.46 5.72 -3.48
C VAL A 59 3.36 4.22 -3.73
N PHE A 60 2.13 3.71 -3.85
CA PHE A 60 1.87 2.31 -4.15
C PHE A 60 1.93 2.07 -5.65
N VAL A 61 2.59 0.99 -6.10
CA VAL A 61 2.74 0.69 -7.52
C VAL A 61 1.96 -0.57 -7.89
N THR A 62 1.12 -0.46 -8.90
CA THR A 62 0.36 -1.58 -9.46
C THR A 62 1.22 -2.44 -10.41
N GLU A 63 0.75 -3.64 -10.77
CA GLU A 63 1.50 -4.53 -11.68
C GLU A 63 1.70 -3.94 -13.07
N ASP A 64 0.75 -3.14 -13.57
CA ASP A 64 0.83 -2.43 -14.84
C ASP A 64 1.61 -1.10 -14.77
N GLY A 65 2.29 -0.85 -13.64
CA GLY A 65 3.17 0.31 -13.44
C GLY A 65 2.44 1.62 -13.15
N GLY A 66 1.21 1.58 -12.65
CA GLY A 66 0.54 2.77 -12.13
C GLY A 66 1.16 3.19 -10.79
N GLU A 67 1.56 4.46 -10.68
CA GLU A 67 1.92 5.10 -9.42
C GLU A 67 0.63 5.63 -8.78
N THR A 68 0.29 5.15 -7.58
CA THR A 68 -1.04 5.33 -7.00
C THR A 68 -0.97 5.71 -5.52
N ASP A 69 -2.10 6.12 -4.98
CA ASP A 69 -2.27 6.39 -3.55
C ASP A 69 -2.12 5.11 -2.71
N LEU A 70 -1.68 5.27 -1.45
CA LEU A 70 -1.46 4.16 -0.51
C LEU A 70 -2.73 3.33 -0.21
N ASP A 71 -3.92 3.90 -0.38
CA ASP A 71 -5.17 3.19 -0.15
C ASP A 71 -5.36 1.99 -1.09
N LEU A 72 -4.75 2.02 -2.30
CA LEU A 72 -4.79 0.88 -3.21
C LEU A 72 -4.11 -0.35 -2.59
N GLY A 73 -3.08 -0.15 -1.79
CA GLY A 73 -2.47 -1.21 -1.00
C GLY A 73 -3.45 -1.85 -0.02
N HIS A 74 -4.24 -1.05 0.68
CA HIS A 74 -5.31 -1.57 1.54
C HIS A 74 -6.35 -2.36 0.74
N TYR A 75 -6.77 -1.84 -0.42
CA TYR A 75 -7.73 -2.54 -1.26
C TYR A 75 -7.20 -3.91 -1.68
N GLU A 76 -6.00 -3.98 -2.26
CA GLU A 76 -5.40 -5.25 -2.69
C GLU A 76 -5.24 -6.24 -1.53
N ARG A 77 -4.82 -5.77 -0.35
CA ARG A 77 -4.66 -6.62 0.85
C ARG A 77 -5.96 -7.21 1.35
N PHE A 78 -7.07 -6.46 1.24
CA PHE A 78 -8.38 -6.91 1.74
C PHE A 78 -9.10 -7.79 0.74
N ILE A 79 -9.12 -7.43 -0.54
CA ILE A 79 -9.85 -8.22 -1.54
C ILE A 79 -9.02 -9.36 -2.14
N ASP A 80 -7.71 -9.41 -1.89
CA ASP A 80 -6.75 -10.36 -2.49
C ASP A 80 -6.85 -10.41 -4.02
N GLU A 81 -6.88 -9.23 -4.63
CA GLU A 81 -6.80 -9.03 -6.08
C GLU A 81 -5.77 -7.95 -6.40
N ASN A 82 -5.11 -8.07 -7.54
CA ASN A 82 -4.21 -7.04 -8.02
C ASN A 82 -5.02 -5.99 -8.79
N LEU A 83 -4.85 -4.73 -8.42
CA LEU A 83 -5.51 -3.62 -9.07
C LEU A 83 -4.62 -3.06 -10.20
N HIS A 84 -5.22 -2.21 -11.03
CA HIS A 84 -4.59 -1.60 -12.19
C HIS A 84 -4.57 -0.08 -12.06
N ARG A 85 -3.79 0.61 -12.92
CA ARG A 85 -3.71 2.07 -12.92
C ARG A 85 -5.07 2.77 -13.03
N ASP A 86 -6.04 2.17 -13.72
CA ASP A 86 -7.39 2.72 -13.81
C ASP A 86 -8.15 2.71 -12.47
N SER A 87 -7.64 2.00 -11.48
CA SER A 87 -8.16 2.04 -10.11
C SER A 87 -7.75 3.31 -9.34
N SER A 88 -6.84 4.12 -9.87
CA SER A 88 -6.44 5.40 -9.28
C SER A 88 -6.73 6.53 -10.27
N VAL A 89 -7.55 7.49 -9.85
CA VAL A 89 -7.96 8.62 -10.66
C VAL A 89 -7.76 9.90 -9.87
N THR A 90 -6.98 10.84 -10.39
CA THR A 90 -6.73 12.13 -9.77
C THR A 90 -7.44 13.26 -10.51
N THR A 91 -7.73 14.36 -9.84
CA THR A 91 -8.21 15.59 -10.50
C THR A 91 -7.26 16.00 -11.61
N GLY A 92 -5.93 15.94 -11.38
CA GLY A 92 -4.92 16.29 -12.38
C GLY A 92 -5.02 15.43 -13.64
N SER A 93 -5.18 14.11 -13.50
CA SER A 93 -5.32 13.19 -14.64
C SER A 93 -6.59 13.46 -15.45
N ILE A 94 -7.70 13.80 -14.78
CA ILE A 94 -8.98 14.16 -15.44
C ILE A 94 -8.84 15.45 -16.22
N TYR A 95 -8.33 16.53 -15.59
CA TYR A 95 -8.16 17.82 -16.26
C TYR A 95 -7.17 17.73 -17.42
N SER A 96 -6.05 17.03 -17.25
CA SER A 96 -5.07 16.78 -18.32
C SER A 96 -5.71 16.09 -19.53
N ALA A 97 -6.54 15.06 -19.29
CA ALA A 97 -7.26 14.36 -20.36
C ALA A 97 -8.23 15.29 -21.11
N VAL A 98 -9.02 16.08 -20.38
CA VAL A 98 -10.00 17.01 -20.98
C VAL A 98 -9.29 18.13 -21.76
N LEU A 99 -8.23 18.73 -21.20
CA LEU A 99 -7.44 19.76 -21.90
C LEU A 99 -6.75 19.21 -23.15
N THR A 100 -6.26 17.97 -23.10
CA THR A 100 -5.68 17.30 -24.27
C THR A 100 -6.73 17.10 -25.38
N LYS A 101 -7.94 16.64 -25.02
CA LYS A 101 -9.07 16.50 -25.96
C LYS A 101 -9.47 17.86 -26.55
N GLU A 102 -9.51 18.90 -25.73
CA GLU A 102 -9.81 20.28 -26.21
C GLU A 102 -8.78 20.73 -27.23
N ARG A 103 -7.48 20.59 -26.94
CA ARG A 103 -6.40 20.96 -27.87
C ARG A 103 -6.42 20.18 -29.19
N ARG A 104 -6.93 18.95 -29.20
CA ARG A 104 -7.12 18.14 -30.41
C ARG A 104 -8.36 18.54 -31.22
N GLY A 105 -9.28 19.32 -30.64
CA GLY A 105 -10.55 19.69 -31.28
C GLY A 105 -11.65 18.63 -31.12
N ASP A 106 -11.52 17.70 -30.20
CA ASP A 106 -12.47 16.59 -30.02
C ASP A 106 -13.87 17.08 -29.59
N TYR A 107 -13.98 18.30 -29.05
CA TYR A 107 -15.25 18.93 -28.65
C TYR A 107 -15.91 19.79 -29.74
N LEU A 108 -15.40 19.77 -30.95
CA LEU A 108 -16.01 20.38 -32.13
C LEU A 108 -16.38 21.88 -31.99
N GLY A 109 -15.67 22.62 -31.16
CA GLY A 109 -15.89 24.03 -30.91
C GLY A 109 -16.82 24.37 -29.75
N ASP A 110 -17.27 23.36 -28.98
CA ASP A 110 -18.05 23.60 -27.78
C ASP A 110 -17.22 24.34 -26.72
N THR A 111 -17.90 25.13 -25.87
CA THR A 111 -17.29 25.70 -24.68
C THR A 111 -17.09 24.62 -23.64
N VAL A 112 -15.83 24.26 -23.37
CA VAL A 112 -15.48 23.20 -22.39
C VAL A 112 -15.63 23.74 -20.96
N GLN A 113 -16.42 23.04 -20.13
CA GLN A 113 -16.77 23.43 -18.76
C GLN A 113 -16.64 22.25 -17.81
N VAL A 114 -16.66 22.53 -16.49
CA VAL A 114 -16.62 21.47 -15.47
C VAL A 114 -17.81 20.50 -15.67
N ILE A 115 -19.01 21.05 -15.85
CA ILE A 115 -20.20 20.28 -16.24
C ILE A 115 -20.52 20.68 -17.68
N PRO A 116 -20.57 19.76 -18.65
CA PRO A 116 -20.51 18.29 -18.49
C PRO A 116 -19.12 17.67 -18.71
N HIS A 117 -18.08 18.39 -19.16
CA HIS A 117 -16.87 17.78 -19.73
C HIS A 117 -16.01 17.09 -18.68
N ILE A 118 -15.71 17.74 -17.56
CA ILE A 118 -14.95 17.14 -16.44
C ILE A 118 -15.78 16.02 -15.79
N THR A 119 -17.06 16.26 -15.51
CA THR A 119 -17.92 15.22 -14.91
C THR A 119 -18.11 14.01 -15.82
N ASN A 120 -18.17 14.18 -17.13
CA ASN A 120 -18.25 13.08 -18.08
C ASN A 120 -16.93 12.26 -18.10
N GLU A 121 -15.77 12.92 -18.08
CA GLU A 121 -14.48 12.21 -17.99
C GLU A 121 -14.38 11.39 -16.69
N ILE A 122 -14.80 11.94 -15.55
CA ILE A 122 -14.86 11.19 -14.28
C ILE A 122 -15.76 9.98 -14.41
N LYS A 123 -16.98 10.15 -14.94
CA LYS A 123 -17.92 9.04 -15.14
C LYS A 123 -17.37 7.97 -16.09
N GLU A 124 -16.64 8.38 -17.11
CA GLU A 124 -15.98 7.47 -18.03
C GLU A 124 -14.91 6.62 -17.32
N ARG A 125 -14.08 7.23 -16.46
CA ARG A 125 -13.10 6.50 -15.65
C ARG A 125 -13.75 5.48 -14.72
N ILE A 126 -14.91 5.81 -14.13
CA ILE A 126 -15.66 4.87 -13.29
C ILE A 126 -16.18 3.70 -14.14
N ARG A 127 -16.70 3.96 -15.35
CA ARG A 127 -17.24 2.93 -16.24
C ARG A 127 -16.17 1.95 -16.73
N ARG A 128 -14.92 2.37 -16.88
CA ARG A 128 -13.84 1.47 -17.36
C ARG A 128 -13.65 0.23 -16.49
N LEU A 129 -13.94 0.33 -15.21
CA LEU A 129 -13.85 -0.80 -14.29
C LEU A 129 -15.07 -1.71 -14.30
N ALA A 130 -16.16 -1.28 -14.92
CA ALA A 130 -17.41 -2.04 -15.00
C ALA A 130 -17.39 -3.01 -16.20
N THR A 131 -16.47 -3.95 -16.20
CA THR A 131 -16.31 -4.98 -17.23
C THR A 131 -17.28 -6.15 -16.99
N ASP A 132 -17.45 -7.06 -17.95
CA ASP A 132 -18.40 -8.18 -17.88
C ASP A 132 -18.04 -9.21 -16.77
N ASP A 133 -16.82 -9.19 -16.30
CA ASP A 133 -16.30 -10.02 -15.22
C ASP A 133 -16.36 -9.36 -13.83
N VAL A 134 -16.94 -8.16 -13.72
CA VAL A 134 -17.10 -7.41 -12.47
C VAL A 134 -18.58 -7.26 -12.11
N ASP A 135 -18.96 -7.75 -10.93
CA ASP A 135 -20.32 -7.62 -10.41
C ASP A 135 -20.51 -6.28 -9.66
N VAL A 136 -19.48 -5.83 -8.93
CA VAL A 136 -19.54 -4.61 -8.12
C VAL A 136 -18.25 -3.80 -8.25
N VAL A 137 -18.38 -2.52 -8.58
CA VAL A 137 -17.32 -1.51 -8.50
C VAL A 137 -17.53 -0.67 -7.24
N ILE A 138 -16.55 -0.64 -6.35
CA ILE A 138 -16.57 0.21 -5.16
C ILE A 138 -15.62 1.39 -5.42
N THR A 139 -16.16 2.60 -5.44
CA THR A 139 -15.39 3.81 -5.68
C THR A 139 -15.32 4.64 -4.41
N GLU A 140 -14.12 4.77 -3.85
CA GLU A 140 -13.87 5.70 -2.76
C GLU A 140 -13.64 7.10 -3.31
N VAL A 141 -14.37 8.08 -2.78
CA VAL A 141 -14.19 9.48 -3.11
C VAL A 141 -13.30 10.13 -2.06
N GLY A 142 -12.09 10.46 -2.45
CA GLY A 142 -11.10 11.15 -1.60
C GLY A 142 -11.55 12.56 -1.22
N GLY A 143 -10.91 13.13 -0.19
CA GLY A 143 -11.28 14.42 0.36
C GLY A 143 -12.46 14.35 1.33
N THR A 144 -12.87 15.51 1.82
CA THR A 144 -13.94 15.67 2.82
C THR A 144 -15.13 16.37 2.19
N VAL A 145 -16.33 15.82 2.39
CA VAL A 145 -17.58 16.46 1.92
C VAL A 145 -17.72 17.83 2.59
N GLY A 146 -17.80 18.88 1.77
CA GLY A 146 -17.77 20.28 2.16
C GLY A 146 -16.58 21.04 1.56
N ASP A 147 -15.48 20.34 1.25
CA ASP A 147 -14.31 20.95 0.62
C ASP A 147 -14.54 21.22 -0.87
N ILE A 148 -13.88 22.25 -1.40
CA ILE A 148 -14.10 22.71 -2.78
C ILE A 148 -13.54 21.71 -3.81
N GLU A 149 -12.43 21.07 -3.51
CA GLU A 149 -11.70 20.17 -4.42
C GLU A 149 -12.47 18.90 -4.76
N ILE A 150 -13.39 18.44 -3.88
CA ILE A 150 -14.20 17.22 -4.09
C ILE A 150 -15.42 17.45 -4.99
N LEU A 151 -15.83 18.72 -5.22
CA LEU A 151 -17.11 19.06 -5.87
C LEU A 151 -17.31 18.41 -7.24
N PRO A 152 -16.34 18.39 -8.16
CA PRO A 152 -16.51 17.74 -9.47
C PRO A 152 -16.79 16.23 -9.33
N PHE A 153 -16.18 15.56 -8.36
CA PHE A 153 -16.43 14.15 -8.10
C PHE A 153 -17.85 13.91 -7.55
N LEU A 154 -18.32 14.75 -6.61
CA LEU A 154 -19.68 14.64 -6.09
C LEU A 154 -20.73 14.87 -7.19
N ASP A 155 -20.52 15.86 -8.04
CA ASP A 155 -21.41 16.10 -9.19
C ASP A 155 -21.39 14.92 -10.18
N ALA A 156 -20.24 14.35 -10.45
CA ALA A 156 -20.11 13.19 -11.34
C ALA A 156 -20.85 11.96 -10.80
N ILE A 157 -20.63 11.57 -9.53
CA ILE A 157 -21.29 10.38 -8.96
C ILE A 157 -22.81 10.59 -8.79
N ARG A 158 -23.26 11.82 -8.52
CA ARG A 158 -24.68 12.16 -8.51
C ARG A 158 -25.32 11.95 -9.89
N GLN A 159 -24.68 12.45 -10.96
CA GLN A 159 -25.12 12.25 -12.33
C GLN A 159 -25.07 10.78 -12.74
N PHE A 160 -24.02 10.06 -12.32
CA PHE A 160 -23.80 8.65 -12.65
C PHE A 160 -24.96 7.76 -12.22
N ARG A 161 -25.60 8.03 -11.07
CA ARG A 161 -26.80 7.29 -10.61
C ARG A 161 -27.98 7.38 -11.59
N ASN A 162 -28.09 8.51 -12.28
CA ASN A 162 -29.13 8.65 -13.32
C ASN A 162 -28.74 7.94 -14.62
N ASP A 163 -27.45 7.91 -14.95
CA ASP A 163 -26.95 7.28 -16.19
C ASP A 163 -27.12 5.75 -16.14
N VAL A 164 -26.84 5.09 -15.00
CA VAL A 164 -26.85 3.63 -14.87
C VAL A 164 -28.14 3.09 -14.22
N GLY A 165 -28.98 3.97 -13.70
CA GLY A 165 -30.20 3.60 -12.99
C GLY A 165 -30.03 3.55 -11.46
N ARG A 166 -31.05 4.03 -10.75
CA ARG A 166 -31.02 4.22 -9.29
C ARG A 166 -30.79 2.93 -8.50
N THR A 167 -31.26 1.80 -8.98
CA THR A 167 -31.13 0.47 -8.35
C THR A 167 -29.75 -0.15 -8.53
N ASN A 168 -28.87 0.52 -9.30
CA ASN A 168 -27.52 0.05 -9.56
C ASN A 168 -26.44 0.85 -8.81
N VAL A 169 -26.85 1.81 -7.96
CA VAL A 169 -25.94 2.68 -7.22
C VAL A 169 -26.33 2.77 -5.76
N ALA A 170 -25.37 2.62 -4.85
CA ALA A 170 -25.49 2.87 -3.43
C ALA A 170 -24.47 3.92 -2.98
N TYR A 171 -24.87 4.83 -2.06
CA TYR A 171 -24.01 5.80 -1.43
C TYR A 171 -23.77 5.44 0.04
N VAL A 172 -22.53 5.15 0.39
CA VAL A 172 -22.07 4.91 1.76
C VAL A 172 -21.36 6.17 2.24
N HIS A 173 -21.80 6.72 3.36
CA HIS A 173 -21.21 7.93 3.91
C HIS A 173 -20.56 7.66 5.26
N VAL A 174 -19.24 7.86 5.35
CA VAL A 174 -18.45 7.65 6.58
C VAL A 174 -18.39 8.94 7.38
N THR A 175 -18.79 8.89 8.66
CA THR A 175 -18.84 10.05 9.55
C THR A 175 -18.25 9.74 10.91
N LEU A 176 -18.22 10.74 11.80
CA LEU A 176 -17.72 10.63 13.15
C LEU A 176 -18.83 10.88 14.18
N VAL A 177 -18.92 10.01 15.18
CA VAL A 177 -19.76 10.18 16.37
C VAL A 177 -18.84 10.25 17.60
N PRO A 178 -18.31 11.44 17.92
CA PRO A 178 -17.36 11.59 19.01
C PRO A 178 -18.05 11.48 20.37
N TYR A 179 -17.32 10.91 21.35
CA TYR A 179 -17.70 10.95 22.74
C TYR A 179 -17.07 12.15 23.44
N LEU A 180 -17.89 12.94 24.11
CA LEU A 180 -17.39 14.07 24.89
C LEU A 180 -17.38 13.72 26.38
N GLY A 181 -16.17 13.50 26.92
CA GLY A 181 -15.95 13.13 28.31
C GLY A 181 -16.67 14.01 29.32
N PRO A 182 -16.59 15.38 29.23
CA PRO A 182 -17.24 16.27 30.18
C PRO A 182 -18.77 16.14 30.23
N SER A 183 -19.42 15.81 29.10
CA SER A 183 -20.88 15.62 29.04
C SER A 183 -21.32 14.17 29.21
N GLY A 184 -20.37 13.22 29.15
CA GLY A 184 -20.65 11.79 29.28
C GLY A 184 -21.51 11.20 28.15
N GLU A 185 -21.49 11.80 26.94
CA GLU A 185 -22.38 11.37 25.87
C GLU A 185 -21.74 11.46 24.47
N GLN A 186 -22.24 10.60 23.57
CA GLN A 186 -21.88 10.63 22.14
C GLN A 186 -22.66 11.74 21.43
N LYS A 187 -21.99 12.48 20.57
CA LYS A 187 -22.55 13.63 19.84
C LYS A 187 -22.81 13.28 18.38
N THR A 188 -24.06 13.47 17.94
CA THR A 188 -24.49 13.18 16.56
C THR A 188 -24.43 14.41 15.63
N LYS A 189 -24.13 15.61 16.15
CA LYS A 189 -24.08 16.84 15.35
C LYS A 189 -23.07 16.78 14.20
N PRO A 190 -21.83 16.28 14.38
CA PRO A 190 -20.90 16.18 13.25
C PRO A 190 -21.46 15.33 12.10
N THR A 191 -22.07 14.18 12.40
CA THR A 191 -22.75 13.33 11.41
C THR A 191 -23.88 14.06 10.70
N GLN A 192 -24.76 14.75 11.45
CA GLN A 192 -25.88 15.51 10.88
C GLN A 192 -25.40 16.60 9.92
N HIS A 193 -24.36 17.38 10.28
CA HIS A 193 -23.81 18.42 9.43
C HIS A 193 -23.19 17.85 8.17
N SER A 194 -22.41 16.78 8.30
CA SER A 194 -21.78 16.12 7.16
C SER A 194 -22.80 15.59 6.15
N VAL A 195 -23.87 14.94 6.63
CA VAL A 195 -24.98 14.48 5.78
C VAL A 195 -25.73 15.66 5.16
N THR A 196 -25.91 16.76 5.88
CA THR A 196 -26.55 17.97 5.34
C THR A 196 -25.75 18.55 4.17
N GLU A 197 -24.42 18.62 4.29
CA GLU A 197 -23.54 19.06 3.19
C GLU A 197 -23.62 18.13 1.96
N LEU A 198 -23.63 16.81 2.18
CA LEU A 198 -23.77 15.84 1.08
C LEU A 198 -25.13 15.99 0.39
N ARG A 199 -26.21 16.17 1.15
CA ARG A 199 -27.56 16.39 0.62
C ARG A 199 -27.69 17.72 -0.14
N ALA A 200 -26.96 18.76 0.30
CA ALA A 200 -26.92 20.04 -0.43
C ALA A 200 -26.31 19.88 -1.83
N ARG A 201 -25.51 18.83 -2.07
CA ARG A 201 -25.00 18.45 -3.40
C ARG A 201 -25.93 17.50 -4.16
N GLY A 202 -27.11 17.22 -3.63
CA GLY A 202 -28.11 16.35 -4.26
C GLY A 202 -27.85 14.84 -4.09
N ILE A 203 -27.04 14.45 -3.11
CA ILE A 203 -26.76 13.06 -2.77
C ILE A 203 -27.36 12.73 -1.42
N GLN A 204 -28.37 11.88 -1.39
CA GLN A 204 -28.87 11.26 -0.17
C GLN A 204 -28.07 9.99 0.07
N PRO A 205 -27.37 9.85 1.23
CA PRO A 205 -26.71 8.58 1.56
C PRO A 205 -27.74 7.48 1.74
N ASP A 206 -27.41 6.28 1.25
CA ASP A 206 -28.22 5.07 1.44
C ASP A 206 -27.85 4.39 2.77
N THR A 207 -26.59 4.58 3.23
CA THR A 207 -26.13 4.11 4.54
C THR A 207 -25.09 5.06 5.15
N ILE A 208 -25.03 5.10 6.47
CA ILE A 208 -24.09 5.93 7.23
C ILE A 208 -23.25 5.03 8.11
N VAL A 209 -21.92 5.04 7.90
CA VAL A 209 -20.94 4.35 8.73
C VAL A 209 -20.41 5.35 9.76
N CYS A 210 -20.75 5.12 11.01
CA CYS A 210 -20.43 6.01 12.14
C CYS A 210 -19.16 5.54 12.86
N ARG A 211 -18.04 6.20 12.61
CA ARG A 211 -16.81 5.97 13.37
C ARG A 211 -16.96 6.49 14.80
N SER A 212 -16.51 5.72 15.75
CA SER A 212 -16.57 6.06 17.19
C SER A 212 -15.54 5.24 17.98
N ASP A 213 -15.11 5.79 19.12
CA ASP A 213 -14.22 5.11 20.07
C ASP A 213 -14.91 3.98 20.87
N ARG A 214 -16.22 3.91 20.79
CA ARG A 214 -17.08 2.93 21.51
C ARG A 214 -18.37 2.67 20.75
N PRO A 215 -19.07 1.54 21.01
CA PRO A 215 -20.34 1.23 20.35
C PRO A 215 -21.37 2.37 20.51
N ILE A 216 -22.08 2.68 19.43
CA ILE A 216 -23.18 3.64 19.47
C ILE A 216 -24.47 2.95 19.93
N SER A 217 -25.17 3.59 20.87
CA SER A 217 -26.42 3.03 21.41
C SER A 217 -27.56 3.05 20.38
N LEU A 218 -28.57 2.20 20.58
CA LEU A 218 -29.79 2.21 19.74
C LEU A 218 -30.47 3.57 19.73
N GLY A 219 -30.46 4.32 20.86
CA GLY A 219 -30.98 5.67 20.91
C GLY A 219 -30.24 6.65 20.02
N VAL A 220 -28.91 6.52 19.93
CA VAL A 220 -28.07 7.32 19.02
C VAL A 220 -28.33 6.91 17.56
N LYS A 221 -28.44 5.60 17.24
CA LYS A 221 -28.79 5.12 15.89
C LYS A 221 -30.13 5.67 15.42
N ARG A 222 -31.18 5.60 16.25
CA ARG A 222 -32.50 6.15 15.95
C ARG A 222 -32.46 7.66 15.70
N LYS A 223 -31.70 8.40 16.52
CA LYS A 223 -31.53 9.85 16.34
C LYS A 223 -30.87 10.20 15.02
N ILE A 224 -29.81 9.46 14.63
CA ILE A 224 -29.13 9.63 13.33
C ILE A 224 -30.08 9.26 12.20
N SER A 225 -30.76 8.12 12.28
CA SER A 225 -31.75 7.66 11.31
C SER A 225 -32.80 8.74 11.03
N LEU A 226 -33.41 9.28 12.08
CA LEU A 226 -34.46 10.31 11.97
C LEU A 226 -33.94 11.61 11.34
N LEU A 227 -32.76 12.09 11.77
CA LEU A 227 -32.25 13.41 11.36
C LEU A 227 -31.49 13.38 10.02
N CYS A 228 -31.01 12.22 9.62
CA CYS A 228 -30.30 12.01 8.35
C CYS A 228 -31.16 11.34 7.27
N ASP A 229 -32.42 10.99 7.60
CA ASP A 229 -33.36 10.37 6.68
C ASP A 229 -32.83 9.07 6.04
N VAL A 230 -32.38 8.15 6.90
CA VAL A 230 -31.94 6.81 6.53
C VAL A 230 -32.62 5.78 7.43
N PRO A 231 -32.88 4.54 6.96
CA PRO A 231 -33.40 3.47 7.83
C PRO A 231 -32.48 3.19 9.03
N GLU A 232 -33.04 2.81 10.18
CA GLU A 232 -32.23 2.50 11.39
C GLU A 232 -31.19 1.42 11.12
N LYS A 233 -31.53 0.39 10.32
CA LYS A 233 -30.60 -0.67 9.89
C LYS A 233 -29.46 -0.19 8.97
N ALA A 234 -29.58 1.00 8.40
CA ALA A 234 -28.55 1.62 7.57
C ALA A 234 -27.61 2.54 8.36
N VAL A 235 -27.79 2.65 9.68
CA VAL A 235 -26.87 3.35 10.58
C VAL A 235 -25.95 2.32 11.23
N VAL A 236 -24.73 2.24 10.73
CA VAL A 236 -23.73 1.23 11.07
C VAL A 236 -22.73 1.79 12.08
N SER A 237 -22.49 1.08 13.18
CA SER A 237 -21.48 1.43 14.16
C SER A 237 -20.12 0.86 13.75
N ALA A 238 -19.15 1.73 13.48
CA ALA A 238 -17.76 1.33 13.17
C ALA A 238 -16.86 1.75 14.34
N VAL A 239 -16.76 0.89 15.33
CA VAL A 239 -15.92 1.13 16.51
C VAL A 239 -14.45 0.98 16.14
N ASP A 240 -13.58 1.75 16.81
CA ASP A 240 -12.13 1.62 16.65
C ASP A 240 -11.69 0.19 16.99
N ALA A 241 -11.15 -0.50 16.00
CA ALA A 241 -10.73 -1.90 16.12
C ALA A 241 -9.30 -1.99 16.70
N ARG A 242 -8.99 -3.09 17.39
CA ARG A 242 -7.64 -3.36 17.90
C ARG A 242 -6.64 -3.59 16.77
N ASN A 243 -7.10 -4.23 15.72
CA ASN A 243 -6.37 -4.38 14.47
C ASN A 243 -7.30 -4.16 13.28
N LEU A 244 -6.74 -3.74 12.15
CA LEU A 244 -7.53 -3.37 10.97
C LEU A 244 -8.27 -4.56 10.32
N TYR A 245 -7.84 -5.81 10.59
CA TYR A 245 -8.47 -7.02 10.03
C TYR A 245 -9.75 -7.43 10.77
N GLU A 246 -10.04 -6.84 11.95
CA GLU A 246 -11.35 -7.01 12.62
C GLU A 246 -12.46 -6.22 11.92
N ILE A 247 -12.13 -5.14 11.21
CA ILE A 247 -13.12 -4.19 10.66
C ILE A 247 -14.17 -4.88 9.77
N PRO A 248 -13.84 -5.79 8.83
CA PRO A 248 -14.85 -6.48 8.05
C PRO A 248 -15.84 -7.27 8.91
N LEU A 249 -15.37 -7.94 9.98
CA LEU A 249 -16.24 -8.71 10.88
C LEU A 249 -17.19 -7.79 11.65
N VAL A 250 -16.68 -6.66 12.16
CA VAL A 250 -17.53 -5.64 12.85
C VAL A 250 -18.61 -5.09 11.91
N LEU A 251 -18.25 -4.76 10.67
CA LEU A 251 -19.22 -4.23 9.70
C LEU A 251 -20.24 -5.29 9.27
N HIS A 252 -19.85 -6.56 9.22
CA HIS A 252 -20.76 -7.68 8.97
C HIS A 252 -21.75 -7.87 10.12
N GLU A 253 -21.29 -7.89 11.37
CA GLU A 253 -22.14 -7.99 12.57
C GLU A 253 -23.15 -6.85 12.64
N GLU A 254 -22.79 -5.67 12.19
CA GLU A 254 -23.67 -4.50 12.06
C GLU A 254 -24.64 -4.60 10.86
N GLY A 255 -24.51 -5.63 10.00
CA GLY A 255 -25.40 -5.94 8.88
C GLY A 255 -25.16 -5.11 7.61
N LEU A 256 -24.00 -4.43 7.48
CA LEU A 256 -23.72 -3.53 6.35
C LEU A 256 -23.77 -4.24 5.00
N ASP A 257 -23.08 -5.36 4.86
CA ASP A 257 -23.02 -6.13 3.60
C ASP A 257 -24.37 -6.73 3.22
N THR A 258 -25.14 -7.20 4.20
CA THR A 258 -26.50 -7.70 3.98
C THR A 258 -27.42 -6.59 3.49
N TYR A 259 -27.35 -5.42 4.12
CA TYR A 259 -28.14 -4.27 3.69
C TYR A 259 -27.78 -3.78 2.28
N LEU A 260 -26.49 -3.73 1.95
CA LEU A 260 -26.04 -3.34 0.60
C LEU A 260 -26.47 -4.35 -0.47
N CYS A 261 -26.44 -5.66 -0.17
CA CYS A 261 -26.95 -6.69 -1.08
C CYS A 261 -28.46 -6.54 -1.32
N GLU A 262 -29.25 -6.31 -0.26
CA GLU A 262 -30.69 -6.05 -0.39
C GLU A 262 -30.95 -4.81 -1.27
N LEU A 263 -30.27 -3.70 -0.98
CA LEU A 263 -30.43 -2.42 -1.67
C LEU A 263 -30.11 -2.49 -3.17
N LEU A 264 -29.04 -3.20 -3.51
CA LEU A 264 -28.55 -3.31 -4.89
C LEU A 264 -29.12 -4.53 -5.61
N HIS A 265 -29.97 -5.33 -4.98
CA HIS A 265 -30.49 -6.59 -5.52
C HIS A 265 -29.36 -7.50 -6.04
N LEU A 266 -28.36 -7.71 -5.19
CA LEU A 266 -27.23 -8.60 -5.47
C LEU A 266 -27.59 -10.03 -5.04
N ASP A 267 -27.51 -10.95 -6.00
CA ASP A 267 -27.70 -12.38 -5.78
C ASP A 267 -26.38 -12.99 -5.26
N GLY A 268 -26.13 -12.85 -3.95
CA GLY A 268 -24.94 -13.42 -3.31
C GLY A 268 -25.30 -14.61 -2.41
N HIS A 269 -24.34 -15.51 -2.22
CA HIS A 269 -24.45 -16.54 -1.19
C HIS A 269 -24.31 -15.93 0.22
N PRO A 270 -24.73 -16.64 1.28
CA PRO A 270 -24.32 -16.26 2.63
C PRO A 270 -22.79 -16.11 2.69
N PRO A 271 -22.25 -15.11 3.40
CA PRO A 271 -20.80 -14.87 3.40
C PRO A 271 -20.05 -16.01 4.08
N ASP A 272 -18.99 -16.50 3.46
CA ASP A 272 -18.02 -17.40 4.10
C ASP A 272 -16.90 -16.56 4.73
N LEU A 273 -17.02 -16.27 6.00
CA LEU A 273 -16.05 -15.50 6.77
C LEU A 273 -14.97 -16.36 7.44
N SER A 274 -15.06 -17.70 7.33
CA SER A 274 -14.19 -18.63 8.04
C SER A 274 -12.69 -18.41 7.79
N GLY A 275 -12.31 -18.04 6.56
CA GLY A 275 -10.93 -17.71 6.21
C GLY A 275 -10.46 -16.43 6.91
N TRP A 276 -11.31 -15.41 6.96
CA TRP A 276 -10.99 -14.13 7.58
C TRP A 276 -10.99 -14.21 9.11
N GLU A 277 -11.91 -14.95 9.71
CA GLU A 277 -11.92 -15.26 11.16
C GLU A 277 -10.63 -15.98 11.58
N ARG A 278 -10.18 -16.97 10.80
CA ARG A 278 -8.88 -17.64 11.06
C ARG A 278 -7.70 -16.66 10.95
N LEU A 279 -7.76 -15.69 10.02
CA LEU A 279 -6.75 -14.64 9.96
C LEU A 279 -6.73 -13.81 11.25
N VAL A 280 -7.87 -13.31 11.71
CA VAL A 280 -7.97 -12.52 12.95
C VAL A 280 -7.45 -13.33 14.15
N GLN A 281 -7.84 -14.59 14.28
CA GLN A 281 -7.32 -15.48 15.33
C GLN A 281 -5.80 -15.65 15.25
N ARG A 282 -5.23 -15.73 14.04
CA ARG A 282 -3.77 -15.82 13.84
C ARG A 282 -3.06 -14.52 14.25
N VAL A 283 -3.67 -13.38 13.95
CA VAL A 283 -3.15 -12.07 14.40
C VAL A 283 -3.12 -11.98 15.92
N GLU A 284 -4.21 -12.40 16.59
CA GLU A 284 -4.29 -12.40 18.05
C GLU A 284 -3.32 -13.39 18.71
N ALA A 285 -3.07 -14.54 18.07
CA ALA A 285 -2.15 -15.56 18.55
C ALA A 285 -0.67 -15.21 18.34
N ALA A 286 -0.36 -14.18 17.53
CA ALA A 286 1.00 -13.73 17.26
C ALA A 286 1.53 -12.89 18.44
N THR A 287 2.14 -13.56 19.43
CA THR A 287 2.53 -12.93 20.72
C THR A 287 4.03 -12.93 21.00
N ARG A 288 4.84 -13.67 20.23
CA ARG A 288 6.30 -13.70 20.43
C ARG A 288 6.93 -12.39 19.96
N PRO A 289 7.57 -11.59 20.84
CA PRO A 289 8.05 -10.28 20.45
C PRO A 289 9.28 -10.40 19.52
N VAL A 290 9.31 -9.57 18.49
CA VAL A 290 10.45 -9.37 17.58
C VAL A 290 10.59 -7.90 17.31
N ARG A 291 11.76 -7.34 17.59
CA ARG A 291 12.06 -5.91 17.42
C ARG A 291 12.80 -5.65 16.13
N ILE A 292 12.17 -4.94 15.20
CA ILE A 292 12.72 -4.67 13.87
C ILE A 292 12.92 -3.17 13.69
N GLY A 293 14.16 -2.75 13.37
CA GLY A 293 14.46 -1.39 12.99
C GLY A 293 14.16 -1.15 11.51
N LEU A 294 13.30 -0.17 11.22
CA LEU A 294 13.06 0.33 9.88
C LEU A 294 13.89 1.60 9.70
N VAL A 295 15.07 1.47 9.05
CA VAL A 295 16.04 2.56 8.88
C VAL A 295 15.71 3.32 7.59
N GLY A 296 14.85 4.31 7.71
CA GLY A 296 14.28 5.05 6.60
C GLY A 296 14.72 6.51 6.53
N LYS A 297 14.33 7.20 5.45
CA LYS A 297 14.49 8.66 5.32
C LYS A 297 13.44 9.44 6.11
N TYR A 298 12.40 8.77 6.56
CA TYR A 298 11.27 9.33 7.30
C TYR A 298 10.95 8.42 8.49
N ALA A 299 10.79 9.00 9.67
CA ALA A 299 10.33 8.26 10.85
C ALA A 299 8.80 8.28 10.94
N LEU A 300 8.11 7.98 9.83
CA LEU A 300 6.65 8.05 9.69
C LEU A 300 6.10 6.73 9.12
N PRO A 301 5.13 6.08 9.82
CA PRO A 301 4.54 4.82 9.36
C PRO A 301 3.95 4.89 7.95
N ASP A 302 3.20 5.94 7.63
CA ASP A 302 2.50 6.06 6.33
C ASP A 302 3.45 6.19 5.14
N ALA A 303 4.69 6.65 5.36
CA ALA A 303 5.71 6.69 4.31
C ALA A 303 6.21 5.31 3.88
N TYR A 304 5.95 4.28 4.68
CA TYR A 304 6.38 2.89 4.48
C TYR A 304 5.28 1.88 4.82
N LEU A 305 4.02 2.26 4.60
CA LEU A 305 2.86 1.48 5.02
C LEU A 305 2.91 0.02 4.53
N SER A 306 3.23 -0.21 3.26
CA SER A 306 3.32 -1.57 2.72
C SER A 306 4.46 -2.38 3.33
N VAL A 307 5.59 -1.75 3.68
CA VAL A 307 6.68 -2.42 4.42
C VAL A 307 6.22 -2.82 5.82
N VAL A 308 5.55 -1.90 6.52
CA VAL A 308 4.98 -2.15 7.86
C VAL A 308 4.00 -3.32 7.81
N GLU A 309 3.07 -3.30 6.86
CA GLU A 309 2.09 -4.38 6.72
C GLU A 309 2.76 -5.71 6.31
N ALA A 310 3.73 -5.70 5.39
CA ALA A 310 4.45 -6.91 5.00
C ALA A 310 5.24 -7.54 6.17
N LEU A 311 5.84 -6.71 7.03
CA LEU A 311 6.49 -7.17 8.26
C LEU A 311 5.49 -7.81 9.23
N ARG A 312 4.33 -7.17 9.43
CA ARG A 312 3.25 -7.72 10.26
C ARG A 312 2.72 -9.05 9.70
N HIS A 313 2.50 -9.12 8.39
CA HIS A 313 2.09 -10.37 7.73
C HIS A 313 3.10 -11.49 7.93
N GLY A 314 4.40 -11.18 7.79
CA GLY A 314 5.48 -12.12 8.14
C GLY A 314 5.43 -12.54 9.61
N GLY A 315 5.10 -11.60 10.51
CA GLY A 315 4.88 -11.86 11.92
C GLY A 315 3.74 -12.85 12.16
N PHE A 316 2.58 -12.60 11.58
CA PHE A 316 1.41 -13.49 11.72
C PHE A 316 1.70 -14.92 11.27
N ALA A 317 2.45 -15.08 10.15
CA ALA A 317 2.84 -16.39 9.65
C ALA A 317 3.82 -17.13 10.57
N ASN A 318 4.62 -16.40 11.35
CA ASN A 318 5.60 -16.95 12.28
C ASN A 318 5.12 -16.98 13.74
N GLY A 319 3.89 -16.51 14.02
CA GLY A 319 3.38 -16.36 15.38
C GLY A 319 4.13 -15.30 16.20
N ALA A 320 4.68 -14.28 15.52
CA ALA A 320 5.47 -13.22 16.10
C ALA A 320 4.71 -11.88 16.13
N CYS A 321 4.80 -11.18 17.25
CA CYS A 321 4.39 -9.79 17.38
C CYS A 321 5.56 -8.88 16.96
N VAL A 322 5.47 -8.29 15.79
CA VAL A 322 6.52 -7.43 15.25
C VAL A 322 6.38 -6.02 15.81
N GLU A 323 7.38 -5.60 16.59
CA GLU A 323 7.55 -4.23 17.07
C GLU A 323 8.49 -3.50 16.10
N ILE A 324 8.04 -2.38 15.54
CA ILE A 324 8.79 -1.64 14.51
C ILE A 324 9.31 -0.34 15.11
N ASP A 325 10.63 -0.21 15.18
CA ASP A 325 11.31 1.03 15.51
C ASP A 325 11.57 1.82 14.23
N PHE A 326 10.90 2.95 14.09
CA PHE A 326 11.15 3.87 12.97
C PHE A 326 12.38 4.72 13.28
N ILE A 327 13.46 4.47 12.55
CA ILE A 327 14.76 5.12 12.74
C ILE A 327 15.04 6.05 11.56
N ASP A 328 15.26 7.35 11.82
CA ASP A 328 15.75 8.26 10.78
C ASP A 328 17.19 7.89 10.44
N ALA A 329 17.44 7.52 9.19
CA ALA A 329 18.77 7.14 8.74
C ALA A 329 19.80 8.26 8.91
N GLY A 330 19.40 9.53 8.95
CA GLY A 330 20.28 10.66 9.26
C GLY A 330 20.82 10.64 10.70
N GLU A 331 20.17 9.93 11.62
CA GLU A 331 20.61 9.77 13.01
C GLU A 331 21.54 8.56 13.20
N VAL A 332 21.70 7.72 12.20
CA VAL A 332 22.49 6.46 12.24
C VAL A 332 23.92 6.69 11.70
N GLU A 333 24.42 7.90 11.68
CA GLU A 333 25.76 8.19 11.18
C GLU A 333 26.84 8.06 12.28
N GLY A 334 27.94 7.41 11.95
CA GLY A 334 29.13 7.32 12.79
C GLY A 334 28.91 6.54 14.11
N LEU A 335 29.38 7.10 15.23
CA LEU A 335 29.37 6.47 16.56
C LEU A 335 27.96 6.28 17.15
N LEU A 336 26.94 6.93 16.59
CA LEU A 336 25.55 6.81 17.05
C LEU A 336 24.86 5.56 16.53
N ALA A 337 25.40 4.92 15.49
CA ALA A 337 24.81 3.72 14.89
C ALA A 337 24.58 2.61 15.94
N GLU A 338 25.57 2.33 16.78
CA GLU A 338 25.48 1.28 17.80
C GLU A 338 24.33 1.52 18.76
N SER A 339 24.07 2.76 19.17
CA SER A 339 23.00 3.08 20.14
C SER A 339 21.60 2.83 19.57
N HIS A 340 21.42 2.93 18.26
CA HIS A 340 20.14 2.72 17.60
C HIS A 340 19.93 1.27 17.14
N LEU A 341 21.00 0.53 16.83
CA LEU A 341 20.91 -0.73 16.10
C LEU A 341 21.20 -1.98 16.94
N ARG A 342 21.95 -1.87 18.07
CA ARG A 342 22.46 -3.04 18.81
C ARG A 342 21.38 -3.96 19.39
N ASP A 343 20.24 -3.38 19.80
CA ASP A 343 19.17 -4.11 20.51
C ASP A 343 18.07 -4.58 19.53
N LEU A 344 18.31 -4.54 18.22
CA LEU A 344 17.39 -4.98 17.20
C LEU A 344 17.59 -6.46 16.86
N ASP A 345 16.49 -7.13 16.59
CA ASP A 345 16.48 -8.51 16.10
C ASP A 345 16.59 -8.60 14.59
N GLY A 346 16.20 -7.54 13.88
CA GLY A 346 16.31 -7.41 12.44
C GLY A 346 16.32 -5.96 11.99
N ILE A 347 16.86 -5.69 10.81
CA ILE A 347 16.95 -4.37 10.21
C ILE A 347 16.34 -4.42 8.81
N VAL A 348 15.41 -3.50 8.51
CA VAL A 348 14.90 -3.26 7.15
C VAL A 348 15.38 -1.89 6.67
N ILE A 349 15.96 -1.87 5.48
CA ILE A 349 16.37 -0.63 4.80
C ILE A 349 15.44 -0.44 3.61
N PRO A 350 14.42 0.43 3.73
CA PRO A 350 13.40 0.60 2.69
C PRO A 350 13.89 1.42 1.51
N GLY A 351 13.07 1.48 0.47
CA GLY A 351 13.24 2.33 -0.70
C GLY A 351 13.33 3.83 -0.37
N GLY A 352 13.54 4.65 -1.39
CA GLY A 352 13.62 6.11 -1.30
C GLY A 352 14.39 6.70 -2.47
N PHE A 353 14.38 8.04 -2.56
CA PHE A 353 15.05 8.81 -3.62
C PHE A 353 15.86 9.98 -3.06
N GLY A 354 16.87 10.42 -3.81
CA GLY A 354 17.70 11.56 -3.50
C GLY A 354 18.78 11.32 -2.44
N PRO A 355 19.70 12.26 -2.23
CA PRO A 355 20.95 12.04 -1.49
C PRO A 355 20.81 12.10 0.05
N ARG A 356 19.66 12.56 0.60
CA ARG A 356 19.49 12.72 2.05
C ARG A 356 19.58 11.37 2.78
N ALA A 357 20.31 11.31 3.89
CA ALA A 357 20.40 10.18 4.82
C ALA A 357 20.90 8.85 4.18
N ILE A 358 21.68 8.92 3.10
CA ILE A 358 22.24 7.74 2.42
C ILE A 358 23.32 7.09 3.26
N GLU A 359 24.23 7.87 3.84
CA GLU A 359 25.34 7.34 4.64
C GLU A 359 24.86 6.58 5.87
N GLY A 360 23.76 7.02 6.50
CA GLY A 360 23.14 6.28 7.59
C GLY A 360 22.56 4.93 7.16
N LYS A 361 21.98 4.83 5.95
CA LYS A 361 21.52 3.54 5.39
C LYS A 361 22.70 2.62 5.07
N VAL A 362 23.79 3.16 4.50
CA VAL A 362 25.04 2.41 4.25
C VAL A 362 25.62 1.91 5.57
N THR A 363 25.67 2.78 6.61
CA THR A 363 26.12 2.41 7.96
C THR A 363 25.27 1.30 8.55
N ALA A 364 23.93 1.38 8.44
CA ALA A 364 23.03 0.34 8.94
C ALA A 364 23.24 -1.01 8.24
N ALA A 365 23.47 -1.01 6.92
CA ALA A 365 23.77 -2.22 6.16
C ALA A 365 25.08 -2.87 6.61
N GLY A 366 26.14 -2.06 6.81
CA GLY A 366 27.44 -2.50 7.32
C GLY A 366 27.36 -3.03 8.74
N TYR A 367 26.66 -2.32 9.63
CA TYR A 367 26.44 -2.75 11.00
C TYR A 367 25.72 -4.10 11.08
N ALA A 368 24.66 -4.27 10.29
CA ALA A 368 23.93 -5.54 10.21
C ALA A 368 24.84 -6.68 9.75
N ARG A 369 25.65 -6.44 8.71
CA ARG A 369 26.62 -7.42 8.16
C ARG A 369 27.64 -7.84 9.21
N GLU A 370 28.25 -6.89 9.92
CA GLU A 370 29.32 -7.13 10.90
C GLU A 370 28.81 -7.81 12.17
N HIS A 371 27.59 -7.49 12.61
CA HIS A 371 26.99 -8.01 13.84
C HIS A 371 26.03 -9.18 13.61
N GLN A 372 26.00 -9.74 12.40
CA GLN A 372 25.15 -10.88 12.04
C GLN A 372 23.66 -10.65 12.39
N ILE A 373 23.18 -9.40 12.17
CA ILE A 373 21.77 -9.04 12.36
C ILE A 373 21.04 -9.29 11.05
N PRO A 374 19.95 -10.05 11.02
CA PRO A 374 19.11 -10.19 9.83
C PRO A 374 18.79 -8.84 9.20
N CYS A 375 19.09 -8.68 7.90
CA CYS A 375 18.93 -7.43 7.17
C CYS A 375 18.23 -7.66 5.84
N LEU A 376 17.19 -6.86 5.57
CA LEU A 376 16.47 -6.84 4.30
C LEU A 376 16.55 -5.46 3.66
N GLY A 377 17.19 -5.35 2.50
CA GLY A 377 17.27 -4.11 1.72
C GLY A 377 16.28 -4.11 0.56
N LEU A 378 15.45 -3.08 0.47
CA LEU A 378 14.43 -2.91 -0.56
C LEU A 378 14.77 -1.75 -1.47
N CYS A 379 14.86 -1.96 -2.78
CA CYS A 379 15.15 -0.94 -3.80
C CYS A 379 16.43 -0.15 -3.46
N LEU A 380 16.33 1.08 -2.98
CA LEU A 380 17.47 1.85 -2.45
C LEU A 380 18.22 1.12 -1.33
N GLY A 381 17.53 0.28 -0.55
CA GLY A 381 18.14 -0.54 0.48
C GLY A 381 19.16 -1.53 -0.11
N LEU A 382 18.82 -2.24 -1.19
CA LEU A 382 19.80 -3.06 -1.94
C LEU A 382 21.00 -2.20 -2.38
N GLN A 383 20.74 -1.03 -2.93
CA GLN A 383 21.80 -0.15 -3.45
C GLN A 383 22.77 0.27 -2.34
N THR A 384 22.27 0.64 -1.16
CA THR A 384 23.11 1.00 -0.01
C THR A 384 23.87 -0.19 0.58
N MET A 385 23.31 -1.40 0.53
CA MET A 385 24.00 -2.64 0.87
C MET A 385 25.18 -2.91 -0.09
N VAL A 386 24.99 -2.73 -1.38
CA VAL A 386 26.05 -2.87 -2.39
C VAL A 386 27.15 -1.83 -2.18
N ILE A 387 26.79 -0.58 -1.85
CA ILE A 387 27.75 0.50 -1.56
C ILE A 387 28.58 0.17 -0.32
N ASP A 388 27.95 -0.27 0.79
CA ASP A 388 28.67 -0.73 1.99
C ASP A 388 29.68 -1.82 1.66
N PHE A 389 29.21 -2.87 0.97
CA PHE A 389 30.02 -4.01 0.65
C PHE A 389 31.22 -3.66 -0.26
N ALA A 390 30.99 -2.80 -1.25
CA ALA A 390 32.04 -2.29 -2.12
C ALA A 390 33.11 -1.52 -1.34
N ARG A 391 32.69 -0.62 -0.45
CA ARG A 391 33.61 0.22 0.35
C ARG A 391 34.37 -0.59 1.38
N ASN A 392 33.68 -1.35 2.19
CA ASN A 392 34.19 -1.91 3.43
C ASN A 392 34.72 -3.35 3.29
N VAL A 393 34.29 -4.10 2.26
CA VAL A 393 34.76 -5.48 2.00
C VAL A 393 35.68 -5.54 0.79
N CYS A 394 35.31 -4.88 -0.33
CA CYS A 394 36.11 -4.96 -1.57
C CYS A 394 37.18 -3.88 -1.67
N GLY A 395 37.33 -2.99 -0.67
CA GLY A 395 38.33 -1.93 -0.67
C GLY A 395 38.16 -0.89 -1.78
N MET A 396 36.94 -0.71 -2.29
CA MET A 396 36.61 0.32 -3.27
C MET A 396 36.26 1.62 -2.57
N ALA A 397 37.26 2.28 -1.98
CA ALA A 397 37.08 3.55 -1.30
C ALA A 397 36.41 4.59 -2.20
N GLY A 398 35.32 5.22 -1.73
CA GLY A 398 34.52 6.17 -2.52
C GLY A 398 33.50 5.52 -3.46
N ALA A 399 33.25 4.20 -3.38
CA ALA A 399 32.16 3.58 -4.10
C ALA A 399 30.81 4.22 -3.73
N ASN A 400 29.98 4.52 -4.73
CA ASN A 400 28.71 5.22 -4.54
C ASN A 400 27.72 4.90 -5.67
N SER A 401 26.55 5.48 -5.58
CA SER A 401 25.61 5.64 -6.70
C SER A 401 25.90 6.93 -7.46
N SER A 402 25.84 6.89 -8.79
CA SER A 402 25.92 8.10 -9.62
C SER A 402 24.74 9.08 -9.38
N GLU A 403 23.68 8.65 -8.67
CA GLU A 403 22.60 9.52 -8.19
C GLU A 403 23.10 10.50 -7.11
N PHE A 404 23.97 10.04 -6.23
CA PHE A 404 24.39 10.78 -5.04
C PHE A 404 25.77 11.44 -5.22
N ASP A 405 26.64 10.80 -5.99
CA ASP A 405 27.97 11.27 -6.34
C ASP A 405 28.28 10.92 -7.81
N PRO A 406 27.97 11.83 -8.75
CA PRO A 406 28.26 11.61 -10.17
C PRO A 406 29.74 11.43 -10.50
N ASP A 407 30.62 11.95 -9.62
CA ASP A 407 32.07 11.88 -9.78
C ASP A 407 32.73 10.70 -9.03
N SER A 408 31.92 9.80 -8.48
CA SER A 408 32.41 8.62 -7.77
C SER A 408 33.39 7.82 -8.62
N PRO A 409 34.59 7.43 -8.08
CA PRO A 409 35.55 6.62 -8.80
C PRO A 409 35.03 5.17 -9.05
N TYR A 410 34.05 4.75 -8.29
CA TYR A 410 33.42 3.43 -8.39
C TYR A 410 31.88 3.56 -8.30
N PRO A 411 31.22 3.97 -9.40
CA PRO A 411 29.76 4.05 -9.43
C PRO A 411 29.15 2.65 -9.50
N VAL A 412 29.14 1.96 -8.35
CA VAL A 412 28.63 0.58 -8.24
C VAL A 412 27.13 0.47 -8.45
N ILE A 413 26.44 1.60 -8.33
CA ILE A 413 25.05 1.83 -8.72
C ILE A 413 25.05 2.95 -9.75
N ASP A 414 24.39 2.73 -10.90
CA ASP A 414 24.41 3.70 -12.00
C ASP A 414 23.04 3.79 -12.67
N LEU A 415 22.84 4.87 -13.42
CA LEU A 415 21.63 5.12 -14.19
C LEU A 415 21.51 4.08 -15.32
N MET A 416 20.32 3.53 -15.50
CA MET A 416 20.02 2.68 -16.67
C MET A 416 20.23 3.47 -17.97
N ASP A 417 20.74 2.79 -19.00
CA ASP A 417 20.99 3.45 -20.28
C ASP A 417 19.71 4.06 -20.88
N GLU A 418 18.57 3.39 -20.73
CA GLU A 418 17.27 3.85 -21.18
C GLU A 418 16.74 5.08 -20.38
N GLN A 419 17.34 5.40 -19.24
CA GLN A 419 16.97 6.53 -18.39
C GLN A 419 17.82 7.79 -18.63
N ARG A 420 18.87 7.72 -19.45
CA ARG A 420 19.83 8.83 -19.66
C ARG A 420 19.23 10.03 -20.42
N GLU A 421 18.20 9.81 -21.22
CA GLU A 421 17.54 10.85 -22.04
C GLU A 421 16.18 11.31 -21.50
N VAL A 422 15.80 10.83 -20.30
CA VAL A 422 14.49 11.16 -19.70
C VAL A 422 14.46 12.60 -19.18
N VAL A 423 13.49 13.39 -19.63
CA VAL A 423 13.25 14.78 -19.23
C VAL A 423 12.15 14.87 -18.16
N ASP A 424 11.06 14.11 -18.34
CA ASP A 424 9.94 14.08 -17.41
C ASP A 424 10.18 13.01 -16.33
N PHE A 425 10.05 13.39 -15.05
CA PHE A 425 10.35 12.47 -13.94
C PHE A 425 9.17 11.60 -13.52
N GLY A 426 7.92 12.02 -13.74
CA GLY A 426 6.73 11.24 -13.42
C GLY A 426 6.49 10.12 -14.43
N GLY A 427 6.20 8.90 -13.97
CA GLY A 427 5.81 7.78 -14.82
C GLY A 427 6.87 7.23 -15.78
N THR A 428 8.14 7.59 -15.62
CA THR A 428 9.23 7.26 -16.56
C THR A 428 10.32 6.36 -15.98
N GLN A 429 10.14 5.88 -14.76
CA GLN A 429 11.02 4.92 -14.09
C GLN A 429 10.76 3.49 -14.63
N ARG A 430 11.57 2.53 -14.20
CA ARG A 430 11.21 1.11 -14.31
C ARG A 430 10.08 0.84 -13.32
N LEU A 431 8.86 0.74 -13.85
CA LEU A 431 7.61 0.69 -13.08
C LEU A 431 6.82 -0.58 -13.38
N GLY A 432 6.25 -1.19 -12.33
CA GLY A 432 5.38 -2.34 -12.44
C GLY A 432 6.10 -3.68 -12.35
N LEU A 433 5.48 -4.71 -12.87
CA LEU A 433 5.86 -6.11 -12.68
C LEU A 433 6.98 -6.54 -13.64
N TYR A 434 8.09 -7.05 -13.09
CA TYR A 434 9.21 -7.58 -13.88
C TYR A 434 9.65 -8.96 -13.36
N PRO A 435 10.10 -9.86 -14.27
CA PRO A 435 10.60 -11.18 -13.92
C PRO A 435 12.02 -11.14 -13.38
N ALA A 436 12.30 -12.03 -12.41
CA ALA A 436 13.65 -12.34 -11.95
C ALA A 436 13.88 -13.85 -11.89
N ARG A 437 14.96 -14.32 -12.48
CA ARG A 437 15.41 -15.71 -12.41
C ARG A 437 16.30 -15.88 -11.18
N LEU A 438 15.96 -16.84 -10.32
CA LEU A 438 16.66 -17.10 -9.07
C LEU A 438 17.71 -18.20 -9.22
N VAL A 439 18.83 -18.04 -8.52
CA VAL A 439 19.91 -19.04 -8.48
C VAL A 439 19.53 -20.15 -7.50
N ALA A 440 19.49 -21.39 -7.97
CA ALA A 440 19.18 -22.55 -7.15
C ALA A 440 20.17 -22.68 -5.96
N GLY A 441 19.65 -23.03 -4.79
CA GLY A 441 20.42 -23.15 -3.55
C GLY A 441 20.74 -21.83 -2.84
N SER A 442 20.24 -20.69 -3.34
CA SER A 442 20.29 -19.42 -2.62
C SER A 442 19.21 -19.34 -1.54
N GLN A 443 19.41 -18.49 -0.52
CA GLN A 443 18.38 -18.22 0.50
C GLN A 443 17.13 -17.59 -0.14
N VAL A 444 17.32 -16.75 -1.15
CA VAL A 444 16.21 -16.14 -1.91
C VAL A 444 15.39 -17.21 -2.62
N ALA A 445 16.03 -18.14 -3.35
CA ALA A 445 15.33 -19.24 -4.01
C ALA A 445 14.60 -20.16 -3.01
N ALA A 446 15.21 -20.42 -1.86
CA ALA A 446 14.60 -21.20 -0.78
C ALA A 446 13.37 -20.49 -0.18
N ALA A 447 13.42 -19.17 -0.05
CA ALA A 447 12.28 -18.40 0.45
C ALA A 447 11.09 -18.43 -0.51
N TYR A 448 11.32 -18.22 -1.81
CA TYR A 448 10.26 -18.19 -2.83
C TYR A 448 9.73 -19.58 -3.21
N GLY A 449 10.59 -20.60 -3.22
CA GLY A 449 10.24 -21.95 -3.68
C GLY A 449 10.08 -22.09 -5.20
N GLU A 450 10.40 -21.06 -5.98
CA GLU A 450 10.23 -21.00 -7.43
C GLU A 450 11.49 -20.45 -8.10
N PRO A 451 11.85 -20.93 -9.32
CA PRO A 451 13.06 -20.48 -10.03
C PRO A 451 12.87 -19.15 -10.79
N LEU A 452 11.63 -18.74 -11.03
CA LEU A 452 11.29 -17.51 -11.74
C LEU A 452 10.18 -16.80 -10.95
N VAL A 453 10.45 -15.57 -10.56
CA VAL A 453 9.54 -14.75 -9.75
C VAL A 453 9.24 -13.44 -10.44
N TYR A 454 8.13 -12.80 -10.08
CA TYR A 454 7.71 -11.54 -10.64
C TYR A 454 7.48 -10.56 -9.50
N GLU A 455 8.20 -9.41 -9.54
CA GLU A 455 8.11 -8.39 -8.51
C GLU A 455 7.85 -7.01 -9.10
N ARG A 456 7.25 -6.12 -8.29
CA ARG A 456 6.99 -4.74 -8.69
C ARG A 456 8.21 -3.88 -8.45
N HIS A 457 8.51 -3.00 -9.41
CA HIS A 457 9.65 -2.09 -9.40
C HIS A 457 9.22 -0.64 -9.44
N ARG A 458 10.07 0.24 -8.87
CA ARG A 458 9.95 1.69 -8.94
C ARG A 458 11.31 2.33 -8.72
N HIS A 459 12.15 2.40 -9.77
CA HIS A 459 13.50 2.97 -9.67
C HIS A 459 14.07 3.35 -11.05
N ARG A 460 15.16 4.15 -11.04
CA ARG A 460 15.93 4.55 -12.24
C ARG A 460 17.32 3.99 -12.24
N TYR A 461 17.91 3.82 -11.06
CA TYR A 461 19.29 3.40 -10.85
C TYR A 461 19.32 1.90 -10.56
N GLU A 462 20.38 1.25 -11.05
CA GLU A 462 20.56 -0.21 -11.02
C GLU A 462 21.95 -0.55 -10.52
N PHE A 463 22.13 -1.79 -10.07
CA PHE A 463 23.43 -2.39 -9.85
C PHE A 463 24.25 -2.32 -11.16
N ASN A 464 25.43 -1.67 -11.12
CA ASN A 464 26.26 -1.47 -12.30
C ASN A 464 26.97 -2.76 -12.69
N PRO A 465 26.68 -3.36 -13.87
CA PRO A 465 27.25 -4.63 -14.31
C PRO A 465 28.79 -4.63 -14.42
N ARG A 466 29.40 -3.45 -14.60
CA ARG A 466 30.86 -3.31 -14.68
C ARG A 466 31.58 -3.75 -13.41
N PHE A 467 30.92 -3.67 -12.25
CA PHE A 467 31.49 -4.03 -10.97
C PHE A 467 31.06 -5.41 -10.47
N ARG A 468 30.12 -6.07 -11.16
CA ARG A 468 29.54 -7.36 -10.75
C ARG A 468 30.62 -8.40 -10.42
N ARG A 469 31.53 -8.66 -11.34
CA ARG A 469 32.58 -9.65 -11.15
C ARG A 469 33.47 -9.36 -9.93
N ARG A 470 33.86 -8.10 -9.74
CA ARG A 470 34.70 -7.70 -8.61
C ARG A 470 34.00 -7.88 -7.26
N LEU A 471 32.70 -7.57 -7.20
CA LEU A 471 31.89 -7.75 -6.01
C LEU A 471 31.67 -9.25 -5.71
N GLU A 472 31.47 -10.07 -6.74
CA GLU A 472 31.39 -11.53 -6.61
C GLU A 472 32.70 -12.13 -6.09
N GLU A 473 33.86 -11.68 -6.59
CA GLU A 473 35.19 -12.10 -6.12
C GLU A 473 35.43 -11.76 -4.64
N CYS A 474 34.76 -10.72 -4.11
CA CYS A 474 34.79 -10.36 -2.69
C CYS A 474 33.77 -11.15 -1.84
N GLY A 475 32.84 -11.88 -2.45
CA GLY A 475 31.85 -12.71 -1.74
C GLY A 475 30.41 -12.21 -1.77
N LEU A 476 30.10 -11.08 -2.43
CA LEU A 476 28.71 -10.70 -2.68
C LEU A 476 28.12 -11.59 -3.77
N ARG A 477 26.99 -12.22 -3.49
CA ARG A 477 26.36 -13.14 -4.44
C ARG A 477 25.14 -12.51 -5.11
N PRO A 478 25.17 -12.16 -6.39
CA PRO A 478 23.98 -11.96 -7.20
C PRO A 478 23.22 -13.28 -7.33
N VAL A 479 22.04 -13.36 -6.74
CA VAL A 479 21.24 -14.60 -6.66
C VAL A 479 19.91 -14.50 -7.40
N GLY A 480 19.62 -13.36 -7.98
CA GLY A 480 18.50 -13.15 -8.88
C GLY A 480 18.87 -12.13 -9.95
N THR A 481 18.52 -12.45 -11.20
CA THR A 481 18.80 -11.58 -12.35
C THR A 481 17.60 -11.50 -13.28
N SER A 482 17.56 -10.44 -14.10
CA SER A 482 16.64 -10.41 -15.24
C SER A 482 16.86 -11.66 -16.13
N PRO A 483 15.84 -12.13 -16.89
CA PRO A 483 15.96 -13.34 -17.70
C PRO A 483 17.10 -13.32 -18.73
N ASP A 484 17.52 -12.14 -19.18
CA ASP A 484 18.64 -11.89 -20.08
C ASP A 484 19.99 -11.73 -19.35
N ASP A 485 20.02 -11.91 -18.02
CA ASP A 485 21.19 -11.78 -17.13
C ASP A 485 21.86 -10.39 -17.12
N ARG A 486 21.17 -9.36 -17.62
CA ARG A 486 21.72 -8.00 -17.67
C ARG A 486 21.62 -7.26 -16.33
N LEU A 487 20.53 -7.43 -15.61
CA LEU A 487 20.21 -6.69 -14.38
C LEU A 487 20.27 -7.62 -13.17
N VAL A 488 20.83 -7.12 -12.08
CA VAL A 488 20.87 -7.82 -10.79
C VAL A 488 19.65 -7.39 -9.97
N GLU A 489 18.77 -8.34 -9.69
CA GLU A 489 17.52 -8.11 -8.96
C GLU A 489 17.63 -8.46 -7.47
N PHE A 490 18.48 -9.43 -7.13
CA PHE A 490 18.71 -9.89 -5.76
C PHE A 490 20.20 -10.12 -5.50
N VAL A 491 20.61 -9.72 -4.30
CA VAL A 491 21.94 -10.04 -3.75
C VAL A 491 21.79 -10.70 -2.39
N GLU A 492 22.70 -11.61 -2.04
CA GLU A 492 22.81 -12.19 -0.71
C GLU A 492 24.26 -12.33 -0.28
N LEU A 493 24.50 -12.42 1.03
CA LEU A 493 25.79 -12.69 1.62
C LEU A 493 25.84 -14.11 2.16
N GLU A 494 26.74 -14.94 1.62
CA GLU A 494 26.91 -16.33 2.05
C GLU A 494 27.40 -16.40 3.50
N GLY A 495 26.82 -17.34 4.27
CA GLY A 495 27.16 -17.51 5.68
C GLY A 495 26.55 -16.50 6.65
N HIS A 496 25.85 -15.48 6.15
CA HIS A 496 25.08 -14.58 7.01
C HIS A 496 23.68 -15.16 7.28
N PRO A 497 23.13 -15.01 8.51
CA PRO A 497 21.79 -15.52 8.85
C PRO A 497 20.71 -15.10 7.86
N PHE A 498 20.69 -13.81 7.51
CA PHE A 498 19.83 -13.22 6.49
C PHE A 498 20.37 -11.83 6.14
N TRP A 499 21.05 -11.69 5.02
CA TRP A 499 21.51 -10.40 4.49
C TRP A 499 21.17 -10.36 3.00
N ILE A 500 19.96 -9.95 2.70
CA ILE A 500 19.36 -10.00 1.37
C ILE A 500 18.93 -8.62 0.94
N GLY A 501 19.35 -8.23 -0.27
CA GLY A 501 18.87 -7.04 -0.96
C GLY A 501 18.07 -7.40 -2.19
N THR A 502 16.98 -6.68 -2.44
CA THR A 502 16.22 -6.73 -3.69
C THR A 502 16.05 -5.35 -4.31
N GLN A 503 16.18 -5.25 -5.63
CA GLN A 503 15.90 -4.01 -6.36
C GLN A 503 14.41 -3.72 -6.46
N ALA A 504 13.59 -4.74 -6.28
CA ALA A 504 12.14 -4.66 -6.30
C ALA A 504 11.52 -4.15 -4.99
N HIS A 505 10.19 -4.04 -5.00
CA HIS A 505 9.32 -3.70 -3.89
C HIS A 505 8.36 -4.86 -3.57
N PRO A 506 8.84 -5.96 -2.97
CA PRO A 506 8.04 -7.14 -2.64
C PRO A 506 6.93 -6.84 -1.62
N GLU A 507 7.09 -5.76 -0.82
CA GLU A 507 6.08 -5.29 0.12
C GLU A 507 4.71 -5.04 -0.51
N PHE A 508 4.65 -4.60 -1.76
CA PHE A 508 3.39 -4.33 -2.45
C PHE A 508 2.57 -5.59 -2.74
N LYS A 509 3.20 -6.75 -2.76
CA LYS A 509 2.54 -8.03 -3.04
C LYS A 509 2.18 -8.83 -1.78
N SER A 510 2.56 -8.37 -0.60
CA SER A 510 2.23 -9.06 0.65
C SER A 510 0.74 -8.97 0.97
N ARG A 511 0.15 -10.08 1.40
CA ARG A 511 -1.24 -10.20 1.83
C ARG A 511 -1.29 -10.75 3.26
N PRO A 512 -2.30 -10.41 4.06
CA PRO A 512 -2.36 -10.85 5.45
C PRO A 512 -2.52 -12.36 5.61
N ASP A 513 -3.21 -13.00 4.68
CA ASP A 513 -3.41 -14.45 4.63
C ASP A 513 -2.35 -15.19 3.81
N ARG A 514 -1.63 -14.48 2.94
CA ARG A 514 -0.54 -14.97 2.08
C ARG A 514 0.66 -14.01 2.14
N PRO A 515 1.41 -14.02 3.27
CA PRO A 515 2.57 -13.16 3.46
C PRO A 515 3.61 -13.34 2.37
N HIS A 516 4.23 -12.24 1.95
CA HIS A 516 5.29 -12.30 0.96
C HIS A 516 6.47 -13.17 1.45
N PRO A 517 7.00 -14.10 0.63
CA PRO A 517 8.02 -15.07 1.07
C PRO A 517 9.26 -14.46 1.71
N LEU A 518 9.80 -13.37 1.14
CA LEU A 518 10.98 -12.70 1.71
C LEU A 518 10.71 -12.12 3.10
N PHE A 519 9.56 -11.48 3.30
CA PHE A 519 9.19 -10.92 4.60
C PHE A 519 8.93 -12.03 5.63
N LYS A 520 8.28 -13.12 5.22
CA LYS A 520 8.11 -14.31 6.09
C LYS A 520 9.46 -14.88 6.52
N ALA A 521 10.40 -15.05 5.58
CA ALA A 521 11.73 -15.57 5.86
C ALA A 521 12.57 -14.60 6.71
N PHE A 522 12.52 -13.31 6.43
CA PHE A 522 13.20 -12.28 7.20
C PHE A 522 12.74 -12.26 8.67
N VAL A 523 11.42 -12.24 8.90
CA VAL A 523 10.86 -12.26 10.27
C VAL A 523 11.20 -13.56 10.99
N ALA A 524 11.24 -14.71 10.29
CA ALA A 524 11.68 -15.98 10.88
C ALA A 524 13.14 -15.92 11.35
N ALA A 525 14.03 -15.31 10.55
CA ALA A 525 15.44 -15.12 10.93
C ALA A 525 15.58 -14.16 12.13
N ALA A 526 14.84 -13.04 12.12
CA ALA A 526 14.81 -12.09 13.23
C ALA A 526 14.27 -12.73 14.53
N LEU A 527 13.22 -13.52 14.43
CA LEU A 527 12.66 -14.26 15.57
C LEU A 527 13.65 -15.28 16.13
N SER A 528 14.39 -15.98 15.27
CA SER A 528 15.43 -16.91 15.71
C SER A 528 16.54 -16.20 16.49
N ARG A 529 16.91 -14.99 16.09
CA ARG A 529 17.85 -14.13 16.82
C ARG A 529 17.27 -13.70 18.17
N ALA A 530 16.03 -13.19 18.20
CA ALA A 530 15.34 -12.77 19.44
C ALA A 530 15.28 -13.90 20.47
N GLU A 531 15.07 -15.13 20.04
CA GLU A 531 15.00 -16.31 20.90
C GLU A 531 16.38 -16.92 21.22
N GLY A 532 17.49 -16.32 20.77
CA GLY A 532 18.85 -16.80 21.01
C GLY A 532 19.17 -18.15 20.37
N ARG A 533 18.40 -18.57 19.38
CA ARG A 533 18.65 -19.79 18.61
C ARG A 533 19.74 -19.56 17.58
N ALA A 534 20.53 -20.62 17.29
CA ALA A 534 21.40 -20.60 16.13
C ALA A 534 20.58 -20.32 14.86
N PRO A 535 21.06 -19.43 13.95
CA PRO A 535 20.30 -19.10 12.75
C PRO A 535 20.00 -20.38 11.95
N HIS A 536 18.72 -20.62 11.70
CA HIS A 536 18.31 -21.68 10.81
C HIS A 536 18.62 -21.19 9.39
N LEU A 537 19.73 -21.61 8.82
CA LEU A 537 19.95 -21.49 7.37
C LEU A 537 18.75 -22.20 6.72
N LEU A 538 18.01 -21.48 5.89
CA LEU A 538 16.88 -22.03 5.14
C LEU A 538 17.41 -23.19 4.29
N GLN A 539 17.31 -24.43 4.81
CA GLN A 539 17.57 -25.64 4.05
C GLN A 539 16.26 -26.02 3.35
N LEU A 540 16.35 -26.21 2.06
CA LEU A 540 15.29 -26.84 1.29
C LEU A 540 14.98 -28.20 1.92
N ASP A 541 13.78 -28.38 2.42
CA ASP A 541 13.25 -29.70 2.72
C ASP A 541 12.99 -30.39 1.37
N THR A 542 13.94 -31.23 0.94
CA THR A 542 13.88 -31.96 -0.33
C THR A 542 12.96 -33.18 -0.27
N SER A 543 12.15 -33.31 0.80
CA SER A 543 11.28 -34.48 0.99
C SER A 543 9.95 -34.40 0.25
N ASP A 544 9.61 -33.26 -0.39
CA ASP A 544 8.36 -33.04 -1.13
C ASP A 544 8.56 -32.67 -2.62
N LEU A 545 9.70 -33.10 -3.23
CA LEU A 545 9.90 -33.01 -4.69
C LEU A 545 9.64 -34.36 -5.36
#